data_aadf1c8fcc90d4023a206912e7480703
#
_entry.id   aadf1c8fcc90d4023a206912e7480703
#
_cell.length_a   1.000
_cell.length_b   1.000
_cell.length_c   1.000
_cell.angle_alpha   90.00
_cell.angle_beta   90.00
_cell.angle_gamma   90.00
#
_symmetry.space_group_name_H-M   'P 1'
#
loop_
_entity.id
_entity.type
_entity.pdbx_description
1 polymer ?
#
loop_
_entity_poly.entity_id
_entity_poly.type
_entity_poly.pdbx_seq_one_letter_code
_entity_poly.pdbx_strand_id
1 'polypeptide(L)'
;HRDLQLGYSTINRMYYACYYMTTALLIKNGFQASTHSGVIRLLGLHFVSTGIISKDLGRFYSKLFELRQSGDYDDWIVIDANEILPLMDSVDNYLNTLLSLIEGKA
;
A
#
# COMPACT_ATOMS: atom_id res chain seq x y z
N HIS A 1 -8.78 18.92 -13.64
CA HIS A 1 -7.48 19.37 -14.19
C HIS A 1 -6.62 18.15 -14.53
N ARG A 2 -5.94 18.22 -15.68
CA ARG A 2 -5.21 17.07 -16.21
C ARG A 2 -4.13 16.54 -15.25
N ASP A 3 -3.37 17.44 -14.64
CA ASP A 3 -2.28 17.06 -13.74
C ASP A 3 -2.79 16.40 -12.48
N LEU A 4 -3.94 16.86 -11.96
CA LEU A 4 -4.58 16.22 -10.81
C LEU A 4 -5.06 14.82 -11.14
N GLN A 5 -5.61 14.63 -12.34
CA GLN A 5 -6.05 13.31 -12.79
C GLN A 5 -4.88 12.33 -12.93
N LEU A 6 -3.75 12.81 -13.45
CA LEU A 6 -2.55 11.97 -13.58
C LEU A 6 -2.02 11.58 -12.20
N GLY A 7 -1.98 12.53 -11.26
CA GLY A 7 -1.54 12.25 -9.89
C GLY A 7 -2.44 11.23 -9.21
N TYR A 8 -3.76 11.40 -9.30
CA TYR A 8 -4.71 10.48 -8.73
C TYR A 8 -4.60 9.10 -9.35
N SER A 9 -4.49 9.02 -10.69
CA SER A 9 -4.36 7.75 -11.40
C SER A 9 -3.09 7.00 -10.97
N THR A 10 -1.99 7.72 -10.79
CA THR A 10 -0.73 7.14 -10.33
C THR A 10 -0.89 6.57 -8.92
N ILE A 11 -1.49 7.31 -8.00
CA ILE A 11 -1.73 6.84 -6.63
C ILE A 11 -2.61 5.61 -6.64
N ASN A 12 -3.66 5.61 -7.46
CA ASN A 12 -4.56 4.47 -7.54
C ASN A 12 -3.82 3.20 -7.97
N ARG A 13 -2.94 3.32 -8.97
CA ARG A 13 -2.14 2.19 -9.43
C ARG A 13 -1.15 1.71 -8.39
N MET A 14 -0.47 2.64 -7.71
CA MET A 14 0.47 2.30 -6.64
C MET A 14 -0.25 1.59 -5.50
N TYR A 15 -1.42 2.10 -5.12
CA TYR A 15 -2.20 1.47 -4.07
C TYR A 15 -2.58 0.04 -4.45
N TYR A 16 -3.09 -0.18 -5.66
CA TYR A 16 -3.51 -1.52 -6.06
C TYR A 16 -2.33 -2.49 -6.19
N ALA A 17 -1.17 -2.02 -6.62
CA ALA A 17 0.02 -2.87 -6.63
C ALA A 17 0.35 -3.35 -5.21
N CYS A 18 0.33 -2.44 -4.24
CA CYS A 18 0.56 -2.79 -2.84
C CYS A 18 -0.56 -3.67 -2.29
N TYR A 19 -1.80 -3.38 -2.65
CA TYR A 19 -2.96 -4.16 -2.22
C TYR A 19 -2.85 -5.61 -2.69
N TYR A 20 -2.55 -5.83 -3.96
CA TYR A 20 -2.44 -7.19 -4.48
C TYR A 20 -1.25 -7.93 -3.88
N MET A 21 -0.13 -7.25 -3.68
CA MET A 21 1.03 -7.86 -3.04
C MET A 21 0.73 -8.24 -1.59
N THR A 22 0.05 -7.36 -0.86
CA THR A 22 -0.34 -7.63 0.53
C THR A 22 -1.32 -8.80 0.59
N THR A 23 -2.29 -8.82 -0.30
CA THR A 23 -3.26 -9.91 -0.39
C THR A 23 -2.56 -11.24 -0.67
N ALA A 24 -1.60 -11.25 -1.59
CA ALA A 24 -0.83 -12.44 -1.91
C ALA A 24 -0.07 -12.96 -0.69
N LEU A 25 0.55 -12.07 0.08
CA LEU A 25 1.25 -12.47 1.30
C LEU A 25 0.29 -13.07 2.31
N LEU A 26 -0.87 -12.45 2.50
CA LEU A 26 -1.89 -12.96 3.42
C LEU A 26 -2.37 -14.35 3.00
N ILE A 27 -2.70 -14.52 1.72
CA ILE A 27 -3.20 -15.80 1.20
C ILE A 27 -2.16 -16.90 1.37
N LYS A 28 -0.90 -16.61 1.09
CA LYS A 28 0.18 -17.58 1.27
C LYS A 28 0.23 -18.09 2.72
N ASN A 29 -0.10 -17.26 3.67
CA ASN A 29 -0.06 -17.60 5.09
C ASN A 29 -1.41 -18.05 5.65
N GLY A 30 -2.38 -18.29 4.78
CA GLY A 30 -3.69 -18.82 5.18
C GLY A 30 -4.69 -17.78 5.65
N PHE A 31 -4.45 -16.51 5.37
CA PHE A 31 -5.34 -15.42 5.77
C PHE A 31 -6.08 -14.85 4.55
N GLN A 32 -7.32 -14.48 4.75
CA GLN A 32 -8.13 -13.89 3.69
C GLN A 32 -9.04 -12.82 4.28
N ALA A 33 -9.16 -11.70 3.57
CA ALA A 33 -10.06 -10.62 3.95
C ALA A 33 -10.93 -10.24 2.76
N SER A 34 -12.16 -9.85 3.03
CA SER A 34 -13.12 -9.45 2.00
C SER A 34 -13.16 -7.95 1.77
N THR A 35 -12.49 -7.15 2.60
CA THR A 35 -12.48 -5.69 2.49
C THR A 35 -11.06 -5.15 2.54
N HIS A 36 -10.88 -3.93 1.99
CA HIS A 36 -9.58 -3.27 2.04
C HIS A 36 -9.14 -3.01 3.48
N SER A 37 -10.05 -2.57 4.34
CA SER A 37 -9.72 -2.35 5.75
C SER A 37 -9.41 -3.65 6.47
N GLY A 38 -10.04 -4.75 6.08
CA GLY A 38 -9.73 -6.07 6.60
C GLY A 38 -8.32 -6.52 6.26
N VAL A 39 -7.85 -6.21 5.05
CA VAL A 39 -6.47 -6.49 4.63
C VAL A 39 -5.48 -5.73 5.52
N ILE A 40 -5.74 -4.44 5.76
CA ILE A 40 -4.90 -3.62 6.64
C ILE A 40 -4.87 -4.22 8.05
N ARG A 41 -6.02 -4.62 8.58
CA ARG A 41 -6.10 -5.19 9.92
C ARG A 41 -5.33 -6.50 10.04
N LEU A 42 -5.48 -7.39 9.06
CA LEU A 42 -4.77 -8.67 9.09
C LEU A 42 -3.26 -8.47 8.93
N LEU A 43 -2.84 -7.54 8.09
CA LEU A 43 -1.42 -7.21 7.97
C LEU A 43 -0.87 -6.73 9.30
N GLY A 44 -1.58 -5.83 9.98
CA GLY A 44 -1.17 -5.33 11.29
C GLY A 44 -1.09 -6.41 12.32
N LEU A 45 -2.12 -7.26 12.39
CA LEU A 45 -2.23 -8.28 13.43
C LEU A 45 -1.19 -9.39 13.26
N HIS A 46 -0.96 -9.86 12.05
CA HIS A 46 -0.15 -11.06 11.83
C HIS A 46 1.28 -10.77 11.38
N PHE A 47 1.58 -9.56 10.89
CA PHE A 47 2.90 -9.26 10.36
C PHE A 47 3.57 -8.07 11.03
N VAL A 48 2.82 -7.01 11.33
CA VAL A 48 3.41 -5.82 11.95
C VAL A 48 3.59 -6.03 13.46
N SER A 49 2.56 -6.49 14.15
CA SER A 49 2.63 -6.71 15.59
C SER A 49 3.64 -7.78 15.97
N THR A 50 3.88 -8.73 15.06
CA THR A 50 4.85 -9.82 15.28
C THR A 50 6.27 -9.44 14.87
N GLY A 51 6.47 -8.27 14.31
CA GLY A 51 7.80 -7.78 13.92
C GLY A 51 8.28 -8.28 12.56
N ILE A 52 7.48 -9.05 11.82
CA ILE A 52 7.87 -9.54 10.50
C ILE A 52 7.96 -8.38 9.50
N ILE A 53 7.02 -7.45 9.59
CA ILE A 53 7.02 -6.23 8.79
C ILE A 53 7.13 -5.05 9.76
N SER A 54 7.95 -4.05 9.41
CA SER A 54 8.15 -2.90 10.28
C SER A 54 6.87 -2.07 10.42
N LYS A 55 6.77 -1.35 11.54
CA LYS A 55 5.66 -0.43 11.75
C LYS A 55 5.59 0.64 10.66
N ASP A 56 6.75 1.09 10.19
CA ASP A 56 6.82 2.11 9.15
C ASP A 56 6.19 1.62 7.84
N LEU A 57 6.46 0.38 7.45
CA LEU A 57 5.87 -0.19 6.26
C LEU A 57 4.36 -0.40 6.43
N GLY A 58 3.93 -0.84 7.59
CA GLY A 58 2.50 -0.97 7.87
C GLY A 58 1.77 0.38 7.79
N ARG A 59 2.37 1.41 8.37
CA ARG A 59 1.82 2.77 8.29
C ARG A 59 1.80 3.29 6.86
N PHE A 60 2.85 3.01 6.10
CA PHE A 60 2.92 3.41 4.71
C PHE A 60 1.74 2.85 3.91
N TYR A 61 1.47 1.56 4.06
CA TYR A 61 0.36 0.93 3.35
C TYR A 61 -0.99 1.56 3.75
N SER A 62 -1.22 1.77 5.04
CA SER A 62 -2.44 2.42 5.53
C SER A 62 -2.58 3.84 4.99
N LYS A 63 -1.49 4.58 4.95
CA LYS A 63 -1.49 5.94 4.43
C LYS A 63 -1.78 5.99 2.94
N LEU A 64 -1.25 5.04 2.20
CA LEU A 64 -1.50 4.94 0.76
C LEU A 64 -2.99 4.66 0.50
N PHE A 65 -3.61 3.82 1.33
CA PHE A 65 -5.04 3.57 1.26
C PHE A 65 -5.84 4.86 1.52
N GLU A 66 -5.45 5.64 2.52
CA GLU A 66 -6.10 6.91 2.82
C GLU A 66 -5.96 7.90 1.67
N LEU A 67 -4.78 7.99 1.07
CA LEU A 67 -4.55 8.86 -0.09
C LEU A 67 -5.45 8.49 -1.26
N ARG A 68 -5.60 7.20 -1.52
CA ARG A 68 -6.48 6.74 -2.58
C ARG A 68 -7.93 7.10 -2.30
N GLN A 69 -8.38 6.91 -1.06
CA GLN A 69 -9.76 7.25 -0.70
C GLN A 69 -10.04 8.74 -0.80
N SER A 70 -9.09 9.57 -0.38
CA SER A 70 -9.24 11.03 -0.46
C SER A 70 -9.41 11.50 -1.89
N GLY A 71 -8.76 10.84 -2.85
CA GLY A 71 -8.89 11.17 -4.25
C GLY A 71 -10.24 10.87 -4.86
N ASP A 72 -11.06 10.04 -4.21
CA ASP A 72 -12.41 9.72 -4.68
C ASP A 72 -13.43 10.82 -4.36
N TYR A 73 -13.04 11.82 -3.57
CA TYR A 73 -13.92 12.91 -3.13
C TYR A 73 -13.44 14.25 -3.65
N ASP A 74 -14.27 15.28 -3.51
CA ASP A 74 -13.97 16.61 -4.01
C ASP A 74 -12.83 17.33 -3.28
N ASP A 75 -12.38 16.78 -2.18
CA ASP A 75 -11.23 17.30 -1.45
C ASP A 75 -9.94 16.91 -2.17
N TRP A 76 -9.60 17.70 -3.16
CA TRP A 76 -8.48 17.42 -4.04
C TRP A 76 -7.14 17.56 -3.30
N ILE A 77 -6.40 16.47 -3.25
CA ILE A 77 -5.00 16.53 -2.85
C ILE A 77 -4.22 16.87 -4.12
N VAL A 78 -3.58 18.03 -4.11
CA VAL A 78 -2.69 18.41 -5.20
C VAL A 78 -1.38 17.68 -5.00
N ILE A 79 -1.10 16.70 -5.86
CA ILE A 79 0.12 15.92 -5.77
C ILE A 79 0.98 16.30 -6.97
N ASP A 80 2.13 16.89 -6.71
CA ASP A 80 3.06 17.22 -7.76
C ASP A 80 4.14 16.15 -7.94
N ALA A 81 4.95 16.30 -8.98
CA ALA A 81 5.98 15.32 -9.30
C ALA A 81 7.01 15.16 -8.18
N ASN A 82 7.27 16.22 -7.41
CA ASN A 82 8.21 16.17 -6.30
C ASN A 82 7.72 15.31 -5.15
N GLU A 83 6.42 15.15 -5.00
CA GLU A 83 5.82 14.30 -3.98
C GLU A 83 5.68 12.86 -4.48
N ILE A 84 5.43 12.67 -5.78
CA ILE A 84 5.21 11.35 -6.35
C ILE A 84 6.49 10.52 -6.39
N LEU A 85 7.64 11.13 -6.72
CA LEU A 85 8.87 10.37 -6.84
C LEU A 85 9.30 9.70 -5.53
N PRO A 86 9.31 10.41 -4.37
CA PRO A 86 9.59 9.72 -3.11
C PRO A 86 8.55 8.65 -2.77
N LEU A 87 7.30 8.88 -3.13
CA LEU A 87 6.24 7.91 -2.89
C LEU A 87 6.47 6.63 -3.71
N MET A 88 6.92 6.77 -4.95
CA MET A 88 7.25 5.63 -5.81
C MET A 88 8.39 4.80 -5.22
N ASP A 89 9.41 5.45 -4.67
CA ASP A 89 10.51 4.75 -4.01
C ASP A 89 10.01 3.95 -2.81
N SER A 90 9.10 4.53 -2.03
CA SER A 90 8.51 3.84 -0.88
C SER A 90 7.64 2.65 -1.33
N VAL A 91 6.92 2.80 -2.43
CA VAL A 91 6.15 1.70 -3.01
C VAL A 91 7.07 0.57 -3.43
N ASP A 92 8.16 0.87 -4.13
CA ASP A 92 9.13 -0.14 -4.55
C ASP A 92 9.69 -0.89 -3.35
N ASN A 93 10.07 -0.17 -2.30
CA ASN A 93 10.57 -0.79 -1.08
C ASN A 93 9.53 -1.71 -0.44
N TYR A 94 8.28 -1.26 -0.38
CA TYR A 94 7.19 -2.06 0.16
C TYR A 94 7.00 -3.34 -0.66
N LEU A 95 6.91 -3.21 -1.97
CA LEU A 95 6.68 -4.35 -2.87
C LEU A 95 7.84 -5.36 -2.77
N ASN A 96 9.07 -4.88 -2.77
CA ASN A 96 10.24 -5.76 -2.68
C ASN A 96 10.30 -6.49 -1.35
N THR A 97 9.95 -5.81 -0.26
CA THR A 97 9.94 -6.43 1.06
C THR A 97 8.89 -7.54 1.14
N LEU A 98 7.68 -7.27 0.68
CA LEU A 98 6.62 -8.28 0.71
C LEU A 98 6.90 -9.43 -0.26
N LEU A 99 7.45 -9.13 -1.43
CA LEU A 99 7.80 -10.17 -2.38
C LEU A 99 8.84 -11.12 -1.79
N SER A 100 9.85 -10.59 -1.10
CA SER A 100 10.86 -11.41 -0.43
C SER A 100 10.23 -12.33 0.61
N LEU A 101 9.25 -11.83 1.37
CA LEU A 101 8.52 -12.64 2.34
C LEU A 101 7.71 -13.74 1.65
N ILE A 102 7.06 -13.43 0.55
CA ILE A 102 6.28 -14.40 -0.23
C ILE A 102 7.19 -15.50 -0.76
N GLU A 103 8.37 -15.14 -1.24
CA GLU A 103 9.34 -16.07 -1.79
C GLU A 103 10.14 -16.82 -0.73
N GLY A 104 10.00 -16.47 0.53
CA GLY A 104 10.73 -17.08 1.62
C GLY A 104 12.19 -16.68 1.71
N LYS A 105 12.53 -15.49 1.19
CA LYS A 105 13.91 -14.99 1.16
C LYS A 105 14.23 -13.99 2.26
N ALA A 106 13.28 -13.63 3.04
CA ALA A 106 13.45 -12.57 4.04
C ALA A 106 14.27 -13.04 5.24
#